data_0dc502ae60afc30893931a791cf16462
#
_entry.id   0dc502ae60afc30893931a791cf16462
#
_cell.length_a   1.000
_cell.length_b   1.000
_cell.length_c   1.000
_cell.angle_alpha   90.00
_cell.angle_beta   90.00
_cell.angle_gamma   90.00
#
_symmetry.space_group_name_H-M   'P 1'
#
loop_
_entity.id
_entity.type
_entity.pdbx_description
1 polymer ?
#
loop_
_entity_poly.entity_id
_entity_poly.type
_entity_poly.pdbx_seq_one_letter_code
_entity_poly.pdbx_strand_id
1 'polypeptide(L)'
;MNTYIVTCLDKKNSLGLRLSIRDLHLSHLKSIGSDLLVAGPLLDVNDNPKGSVLILNFKNREDLNEFLNNDPYKKANLFEEIKIEKFRKV
;
A
#
# COMPACT_ATOMS: atom_id res chain seq x y z
N MET A 1 14.68 -0.45 13.47
CA MET A 1 13.62 -0.49 12.43
C MET A 1 14.07 0.26 11.19
N ASN A 2 13.63 -0.19 10.05
CA ASN A 2 13.84 0.51 8.79
C ASN A 2 12.52 1.12 8.32
N THR A 3 12.60 2.31 7.73
CA THR A 3 11.43 2.94 7.11
C THR A 3 11.49 2.73 5.61
N TYR A 4 10.35 2.38 5.03
CA TYR A 4 10.21 2.14 3.60
C TYR A 4 9.08 3.00 3.05
N ILE A 5 9.24 3.43 1.80
CA ILE A 5 8.15 3.99 1.01
C ILE A 5 7.75 2.96 -0.05
N VAL A 6 6.46 2.66 -0.09
CA VAL A 6 5.90 1.70 -1.05
C VAL A 6 4.91 2.44 -1.92
N THR A 7 5.14 2.39 -3.23
CA THR A 7 4.25 3.00 -4.21
C THR A 7 3.64 1.89 -5.06
N CYS A 8 2.31 1.82 -5.08
CA CYS A 8 1.58 0.82 -5.84
C CYS A 8 0.73 1.52 -6.90
N LEU A 9 0.80 1.03 -8.13
CA LEU A 9 -0.08 1.49 -9.22
C LEU A 9 -1.08 0.41 -9.54
N ASP A 10 -2.35 0.78 -9.64
CA ASP A 10 -3.41 -0.14 -9.96
C ASP A 10 -3.40 -0.51 -11.44
N LYS A 11 -3.91 -1.69 -11.77
CA LYS A 11 -4.23 -2.07 -13.13
C LYS A 11 -5.32 -1.15 -13.68
N LYS A 12 -5.35 -0.98 -14.99
CA LYS A 12 -6.37 -0.17 -15.67
C LYS A 12 -7.77 -0.69 -15.33
N ASN A 13 -8.73 0.23 -15.26
CA ASN A 13 -10.16 -0.09 -15.08
C ASN A 13 -10.43 -0.89 -13.78
N SER A 14 -9.69 -0.59 -12.72
CA SER A 14 -9.76 -1.34 -11.46
C SER A 14 -10.36 -0.55 -10.28
N LEU A 15 -10.96 0.62 -10.55
CA LEU A 15 -11.54 1.44 -9.48
C LEU A 15 -12.62 0.68 -8.69
N GLY A 16 -13.50 -0.03 -9.39
CA GLY A 16 -14.55 -0.81 -8.74
C GLY A 16 -13.98 -1.90 -7.85
N LEU A 17 -12.95 -2.60 -8.31
CA LEU A 17 -12.26 -3.62 -7.53
C LEU A 17 -11.63 -3.00 -6.27
N ARG A 18 -10.91 -1.87 -6.43
CA ARG A 18 -10.29 -1.17 -5.30
C ARG A 18 -11.33 -0.80 -4.25
N LEU A 19 -12.43 -0.19 -4.67
CA LEU A 19 -13.49 0.24 -3.74
C LEU A 19 -14.14 -0.94 -3.01
N SER A 20 -14.32 -2.08 -3.69
CA SER A 20 -14.93 -3.27 -3.10
C SER A 20 -14.08 -3.94 -2.02
N ILE A 21 -12.75 -3.74 -2.05
CA ILE A 21 -11.81 -4.39 -1.12
C ILE A 21 -11.26 -3.39 -0.08
N ARG A 22 -11.60 -2.12 -0.20
CA ARG A 22 -11.01 -1.05 0.60
C ARG A 22 -11.05 -1.30 2.11
N ASP A 23 -12.17 -1.76 2.65
CA ASP A 23 -12.30 -1.94 4.10
C ASP A 23 -11.36 -3.03 4.62
N LEU A 24 -11.19 -4.11 3.89
CA LEU A 24 -10.25 -5.18 4.24
C LEU A 24 -8.81 -4.67 4.19
N HIS A 25 -8.47 -3.87 3.17
CA HIS A 25 -7.15 -3.26 3.04
C HIS A 25 -6.86 -2.34 4.23
N LEU A 26 -7.80 -1.47 4.60
CA LEU A 26 -7.61 -0.55 5.73
C LEU A 26 -7.41 -1.30 7.05
N SER A 27 -8.15 -2.39 7.27
CA SER A 27 -7.97 -3.24 8.45
C SER A 27 -6.58 -3.86 8.49
N HIS A 28 -6.09 -4.31 7.35
CA HIS A 28 -4.74 -4.86 7.22
C HIS A 28 -3.67 -3.81 7.56
N LEU A 29 -3.81 -2.59 7.03
CA LEU A 29 -2.87 -1.50 7.32
C LEU A 29 -2.86 -1.17 8.82
N LYS A 30 -4.02 -1.12 9.46
CA LYS A 30 -4.14 -0.80 10.89
C LYS A 30 -3.49 -1.85 11.79
N SER A 31 -3.29 -3.07 11.29
CA SER A 31 -2.72 -4.15 12.08
C SER A 31 -1.30 -3.88 12.57
N ILE A 32 -0.56 -2.99 11.92
CA ILE A 32 0.80 -2.63 12.33
C ILE A 32 0.86 -1.39 13.23
N GLY A 33 -0.29 -0.79 13.55
CA GLY A 33 -0.36 0.30 14.53
C GLY A 33 0.52 1.49 14.17
N SER A 34 1.35 1.93 15.13
CA SER A 34 2.21 3.11 14.97
C SER A 34 3.34 2.93 13.95
N ASP A 35 3.60 1.71 13.48
CA ASP A 35 4.57 1.49 12.40
C ASP A 35 4.04 1.92 11.03
N LEU A 36 2.76 2.17 10.89
CA LEU A 36 2.21 2.82 9.72
C LEU A 36 2.31 4.33 9.90
N LEU A 37 3.23 4.97 9.20
CA LEU A 37 3.47 6.41 9.32
C LEU A 37 2.52 7.23 8.45
N VAL A 38 2.36 6.81 7.19
CA VAL A 38 1.48 7.48 6.22
C VAL A 38 0.89 6.40 5.31
N ALA A 39 -0.37 6.53 4.99
CA ALA A 39 -1.03 5.72 3.97
C ALA A 39 -2.09 6.55 3.27
N GLY A 40 -2.17 6.41 1.96
CA GLY A 40 -3.20 7.10 1.19
C GLY A 40 -3.17 6.71 -0.27
N PRO A 41 -4.25 7.00 -0.99
CA PRO A 41 -4.31 6.73 -2.42
C PRO A 41 -3.56 7.78 -3.23
N LEU A 42 -3.00 7.34 -4.36
CA LEU A 42 -2.64 8.22 -5.45
C LEU A 42 -3.90 8.52 -6.25
N LEU A 43 -4.07 9.77 -6.66
CA LEU A 43 -5.28 10.21 -7.35
C LEU A 43 -4.97 10.54 -8.81
N ASP A 44 -5.91 10.22 -9.70
CA ASP A 44 -5.84 10.66 -11.09
C ASP A 44 -6.36 12.12 -11.23
N VAL A 45 -6.43 12.61 -12.46
CA VAL A 45 -6.85 14.01 -12.71
C VAL A 45 -8.29 14.30 -12.31
N ASN A 46 -9.10 13.26 -12.11
CA ASN A 46 -10.50 13.37 -11.67
C ASN A 46 -10.67 13.05 -10.18
N ASP A 47 -9.55 13.01 -9.44
CA ASP A 47 -9.52 12.68 -8.01
C ASP A 47 -9.97 11.26 -7.67
N ASN A 48 -9.91 10.35 -8.64
CA ASN A 48 -10.18 8.93 -8.39
C ASN A 48 -8.90 8.19 -8.00
N PRO A 49 -8.97 7.27 -7.04
CA PRO A 49 -7.81 6.45 -6.67
C PRO A 49 -7.29 5.64 -7.86
N LYS A 50 -5.99 5.70 -8.09
CA LYS A 50 -5.29 4.92 -9.12
C LYS A 50 -4.10 4.13 -8.56
N GLY A 51 -3.86 4.21 -7.27
CA GLY A 51 -2.74 3.57 -6.62
C GLY A 51 -2.71 3.89 -5.14
N SER A 52 -1.62 3.54 -4.49
CA SER A 52 -1.43 3.76 -3.06
C SER A 52 0.01 4.16 -2.76
N VAL A 53 0.19 4.99 -1.74
CA VAL A 53 1.50 5.24 -1.13
C VAL A 53 1.42 4.83 0.33
N LEU A 54 2.40 4.05 0.77
CA LEU A 54 2.57 3.67 2.17
C LEU A 54 3.97 4.10 2.61
N ILE A 55 4.06 4.70 3.78
CA ILE A 55 5.34 4.93 4.45
C ILE A 55 5.23 4.23 5.80
N LEU A 56 6.09 3.25 6.04
CA LEU A 56 5.93 2.35 7.17
C LEU A 56 7.26 1.80 7.64
N ASN A 57 7.28 1.33 8.89
CA ASN A 57 8.47 0.76 9.54
C ASN A 57 8.36 -0.76 9.57
N PHE A 58 9.46 -1.42 9.21
CA PHE A 58 9.63 -2.85 9.41
C PHE A 58 11.06 -3.14 9.84
N LYS A 59 11.23 -4.24 10.54
CA LYS A 59 12.53 -4.69 11.01
C LYS A 59 13.49 -4.94 9.85
N ASN A 60 12.98 -5.57 8.79
CA ASN A 60 13.75 -5.89 7.59
C ASN A 60 12.85 -5.98 6.37
N ARG A 61 13.45 -6.13 5.20
CA ARG A 61 12.73 -6.19 3.92
C ARG A 61 11.85 -7.44 3.80
N GLU A 62 12.27 -8.55 4.39
CA GLU A 62 11.51 -9.81 4.32
C GLU A 62 10.18 -9.67 5.05
N ASP A 63 10.17 -9.07 6.24
CA ASP A 63 8.95 -8.83 7.00
C ASP A 63 8.03 -7.86 6.26
N LEU A 64 8.57 -6.83 5.61
CA LEU A 64 7.80 -5.94 4.76
C LEU A 64 7.15 -6.70 3.61
N ASN A 65 7.92 -7.54 2.92
CA ASN A 65 7.41 -8.33 1.80
C ASN A 65 6.24 -9.23 2.23
N GLU A 66 6.35 -9.86 3.39
CA GLU A 66 5.29 -10.69 3.94
C GLU A 66 4.02 -9.86 4.21
N PHE A 67 4.18 -8.68 4.82
CA PHE A 67 3.07 -7.78 5.07
C PHE A 67 2.37 -7.36 3.77
N LEU A 68 3.15 -6.96 2.75
CA LEU A 68 2.61 -6.55 1.46
C LEU A 68 1.90 -7.71 0.74
N ASN A 69 2.46 -8.93 0.82
CA ASN A 69 1.87 -10.10 0.19
C ASN A 69 0.53 -10.50 0.83
N ASN A 70 0.29 -10.12 2.08
CA ASN A 70 -0.95 -10.38 2.79
C ASN A 70 -1.97 -9.24 2.67
N ASP A 71 -1.62 -8.14 2.01
CA ASP A 71 -2.55 -7.05 1.75
C ASP A 71 -3.69 -7.54 0.84
N PRO A 72 -4.96 -7.35 1.24
CA PRO A 72 -6.10 -7.73 0.40
C PRO A 72 -6.08 -7.16 -1.01
N TYR A 73 -5.55 -5.95 -1.21
CA TYR A 73 -5.37 -5.40 -2.56
C TYR A 73 -4.40 -6.25 -3.39
N LYS A 74 -3.29 -6.65 -2.79
CA LYS A 74 -2.32 -7.50 -3.49
C LYS A 74 -2.91 -8.87 -3.80
N LYS A 75 -3.61 -9.47 -2.85
CA LYS A 75 -4.25 -10.78 -3.03
C LYS A 75 -5.32 -10.75 -4.12
N ALA A 76 -6.01 -9.63 -4.29
CA ALA A 76 -7.01 -9.45 -5.33
C ALA A 76 -6.38 -9.11 -6.70
N ASN A 77 -5.06 -9.07 -6.77
CA ASN A 77 -4.33 -8.76 -8.00
C ASN A 77 -4.67 -7.37 -8.57
N LEU A 78 -4.85 -6.40 -7.65
CA LEU A 78 -5.19 -5.03 -8.01
C LEU A 78 -4.02 -4.29 -8.65
N PHE A 79 -2.77 -4.57 -8.22
CA PHE A 79 -1.62 -3.75 -8.59
C PHE A 79 -0.97 -4.20 -9.89
N GLU A 80 -0.68 -3.24 -10.77
CA GLU A 80 0.15 -3.41 -11.96
C GLU A 80 1.63 -3.34 -11.59
N GLU A 81 1.99 -2.44 -10.67
CA GLU A 81 3.37 -2.19 -10.28
C GLU A 81 3.46 -1.89 -8.79
N ILE A 82 4.50 -2.42 -8.15
CA ILE A 82 4.85 -2.11 -6.76
C ILE A 82 6.31 -1.71 -6.74
N LYS A 83 6.59 -0.51 -6.21
CA LYS A 83 7.95 -0.01 -6.02
C LYS A 83 8.21 0.17 -4.53
N ILE A 84 9.33 -0.33 -4.06
CA ILE A 84 9.75 -0.28 -2.66
C ILE A 84 11.11 0.37 -2.56
N GLU A 85 11.23 1.41 -1.73
CA GLU A 85 12.49 2.11 -1.49
C GLU A 85 12.67 2.35 0.00
N LYS A 86 13.93 2.36 0.45
CA LYS A 86 14.24 2.82 1.81
C LYS A 86 14.01 4.33 1.88
N PHE A 87 13.48 4.78 2.99
CA PHE A 87 13.09 6.16 3.19
C PHE A 87 13.55 6.63 4.56
N ARG A 88 13.96 7.90 4.65
CA ARG A 88 14.28 8.52 5.93
C ARG A 88 13.45 9.78 6.10
N LYS A 89 12.68 9.80 7.17
CA LYS A 89 11.93 11.00 7.54
C LYS A 89 12.91 12.07 8.06
N VAL A 90 12.76 13.27 7.57
CA VAL A 90 13.55 14.41 8.02
C VAL A 90 12.91 15.07 9.24
#